data_19e2d852c03d03373f230408be9225aa
#
_entry.id   19e2d852c03d03373f230408be9225aa
#
_cell.length_a   1.000
_cell.length_b   1.000
_cell.length_c   1.000
_cell.angle_alpha   90.00
_cell.angle_beta   90.00
_cell.angle_gamma   90.00
#
_symmetry.space_group_name_H-M   'P 1'
#
loop_
_entity.id
_entity.type
_entity.pdbx_description
1 polymer ?
#
loop_
_entity_poly.entity_id
_entity_poly.type
_entity_poly.pdbx_seq_one_letter_code
_entity_poly.pdbx_strand_id
1 'polypeptide(L)'
;MDNQNPQSIDSTVLKQRVSALKANELKVHEMHITYRVQHQYYDNIKSAPLSLYQPQTEKQKGRWNGQKTDFALTYLANSPKGALAEAFSYVTPKPKGERFFDIQALTPREMSRVAFTSPLKLIDVRALLPQLKLSAQDIEGDDVYHITQPLADALYLNFSKDYHGIIYSSRWSGDLLDCAAIWSHPGLAQTEQTPLEEFEYKGDDTYEILCHQLNFAFTG
;
A
#
# COMPACT_ATOMS: atom_id res chain seq x y z
N MET A 1 -4.25 18.41 33.49
CA MET A 1 -4.40 17.22 32.62
C MET A 1 -3.23 17.25 31.68
N ASP A 2 -2.19 16.49 32.02
CA ASP A 2 -0.95 16.46 31.24
C ASP A 2 -1.22 15.87 29.86
N ASN A 3 -1.12 16.68 28.84
CA ASN A 3 -1.02 16.24 27.45
C ASN A 3 0.30 15.47 27.33
N GLN A 4 0.29 14.17 27.58
CA GLN A 4 1.38 13.30 27.19
C GLN A 4 1.37 13.29 25.64
N ASN A 5 2.28 14.09 25.09
CA ASN A 5 2.67 14.02 23.70
C ASN A 5 2.98 12.54 23.39
N PRO A 6 2.37 11.90 22.37
CA PRO A 6 2.69 10.52 22.03
C PRO A 6 4.20 10.44 21.85
N GLN A 7 4.87 9.62 22.67
CA GLN A 7 6.32 9.47 22.65
C GLN A 7 6.72 9.11 21.23
N SER A 8 7.38 10.01 20.53
CA SER A 8 7.96 9.74 19.23
C SER A 8 8.94 8.57 19.40
N ILE A 9 8.58 7.43 18.81
CA ILE A 9 9.44 6.25 18.87
C ILE A 9 10.75 6.59 18.16
N ASP A 10 11.85 6.50 18.88
CA ASP A 10 13.18 6.76 18.31
C ASP A 10 13.45 5.75 17.18
N SER A 11 13.72 6.26 16.00
CA SER A 11 14.00 5.47 14.79
C SER A 11 15.19 4.50 15.00
N THR A 12 16.14 4.85 15.87
CA THR A 12 17.28 3.99 16.23
C THR A 12 16.81 2.77 17.02
N VAL A 13 15.93 2.97 17.99
CA VAL A 13 15.34 1.90 18.81
C VAL A 13 14.50 0.97 17.91
N LEU A 14 13.73 1.53 17.00
CA LEU A 14 12.94 0.74 16.05
C LEU A 14 13.82 -0.14 15.16
N LYS A 15 14.90 0.43 14.61
CA LYS A 15 15.88 -0.32 13.80
C LYS A 15 16.54 -1.46 14.59
N GLN A 16 16.92 -1.20 15.83
CA GLN A 16 17.48 -2.25 16.71
C GLN A 16 16.49 -3.38 16.95
N ARG A 17 15.21 -3.07 17.21
CA ARG A 17 14.16 -4.09 17.39
C ARG A 17 13.98 -4.94 16.13
N VAL A 18 13.92 -4.30 14.95
CA VAL A 18 13.81 -5.04 13.68
C VAL A 18 15.03 -5.92 13.42
N SER A 19 16.24 -5.41 13.67
CA SER A 19 17.48 -6.20 13.49
C SER A 19 17.61 -7.38 14.47
N ALA A 20 16.88 -7.35 15.58
CA ALA A 20 16.82 -8.46 16.53
C ALA A 20 15.82 -9.56 16.15
N LEU A 21 14.92 -9.31 15.18
CA LEU A 21 13.96 -10.30 14.70
C LEU A 21 14.67 -11.42 13.96
N LYS A 22 14.23 -12.64 14.18
CA LYS A 22 14.72 -13.81 13.46
C LYS A 22 13.73 -14.17 12.33
N ALA A 23 14.24 -14.72 11.25
CA ALA A 23 13.42 -15.11 10.10
C ALA A 23 12.27 -16.06 10.46
N ASN A 24 12.47 -16.97 11.42
CA ASN A 24 11.44 -17.89 11.90
C ASN A 24 10.36 -17.24 12.82
N GLU A 25 10.55 -16.00 13.21
CA GLU A 25 9.60 -15.21 13.99
C GLU A 25 8.68 -14.36 13.10
N LEU A 26 9.02 -14.29 11.80
CA LEU A 26 8.25 -13.52 10.83
C LEU A 26 7.03 -14.32 10.38
N LYS A 27 5.85 -13.71 10.49
CA LYS A 27 4.67 -14.21 9.80
C LYS A 27 4.73 -13.78 8.35
N VAL A 28 4.72 -14.75 7.44
CA VAL A 28 4.82 -14.53 6.00
C VAL A 28 3.48 -14.84 5.33
N HIS A 29 3.06 -13.96 4.44
CA HIS A 29 1.94 -14.17 3.54
C HIS A 29 2.42 -14.38 2.11
N GLU A 30 1.73 -15.24 1.39
CA GLU A 30 1.97 -15.49 -0.02
C GLU A 30 0.83 -14.90 -0.86
N MET A 31 1.20 -14.10 -1.87
CA MET A 31 0.24 -13.55 -2.84
C MET A 31 0.61 -13.98 -4.25
N HIS A 32 -0.32 -14.62 -4.95
CA HIS A 32 -0.16 -15.06 -6.34
C HIS A 32 -0.68 -14.03 -7.34
N ILE A 33 -1.74 -13.32 -6.96
CA ILE A 33 -2.43 -12.33 -7.77
C ILE A 33 -2.59 -11.07 -6.96
N THR A 34 -2.35 -9.95 -7.59
CA THR A 34 -2.52 -8.62 -6.99
C THR A 34 -3.19 -7.67 -7.96
N TYR A 35 -3.68 -6.56 -7.40
CA TYR A 35 -4.37 -5.52 -8.13
C TYR A 35 -3.74 -4.16 -7.82
N ARG A 36 -3.78 -3.28 -8.82
CA ARG A 36 -3.31 -1.91 -8.69
C ARG A 36 -4.12 -1.00 -9.60
N VAL A 37 -4.51 0.16 -9.09
CA VAL A 37 -4.98 1.26 -9.93
C VAL A 37 -3.79 2.14 -10.29
N GLN A 38 -3.66 2.44 -11.57
CA GLN A 38 -2.60 3.31 -12.08
C GLN A 38 -3.12 4.20 -13.22
N HIS A 39 -2.36 5.21 -13.62
CA HIS A 39 -2.66 5.95 -14.84
C HIS A 39 -2.41 5.06 -16.06
N GLN A 40 -3.30 5.15 -17.07
CA GLN A 40 -3.15 4.42 -18.34
C GLN A 40 -1.88 4.84 -19.07
N TYR A 41 -1.56 6.12 -19.00
CA TYR A 41 -0.39 6.71 -19.66
C TYR A 41 0.33 7.64 -18.70
N TYR A 42 1.64 7.65 -18.79
CA TYR A 42 2.52 8.63 -18.18
C TYR A 42 3.38 9.25 -19.29
N ASP A 43 3.31 10.58 -19.47
CA ASP A 43 4.00 11.30 -20.57
C ASP A 43 3.74 10.68 -21.97
N ASN A 44 2.48 10.28 -22.22
CA ASN A 44 2.02 9.62 -23.46
C ASN A 44 2.61 8.21 -23.69
N ILE A 45 3.29 7.63 -22.71
CA ILE A 45 3.76 6.25 -22.75
C ILE A 45 2.78 5.38 -21.94
N LYS A 46 2.33 4.26 -22.51
CA LYS A 46 1.45 3.33 -21.78
C LYS A 46 2.17 2.81 -20.53
N SER A 47 1.50 2.91 -19.40
CA SER A 47 2.05 2.46 -18.12
C SER A 47 2.30 0.95 -18.12
N ALA A 48 3.44 0.53 -17.58
CA ALA A 48 3.70 -0.88 -17.37
C ALA A 48 2.75 -1.45 -16.30
N PRO A 49 2.29 -2.71 -16.45
CA PRO A 49 1.38 -3.34 -15.47
C PRO A 49 1.91 -3.34 -14.04
N LEU A 50 3.22 -3.41 -13.91
CA LEU A 50 3.93 -3.35 -12.64
C LEU A 50 5.25 -2.61 -12.85
N SER A 51 5.43 -1.50 -12.16
CA SER A 51 6.69 -0.78 -12.11
C SER A 51 7.04 -0.45 -10.66
N LEU A 52 8.28 -0.72 -10.29
CA LEU A 52 8.83 -0.25 -9.02
C LEU A 52 9.27 1.21 -9.21
N TYR A 53 8.79 2.08 -8.34
CA TYR A 53 9.04 3.50 -8.40
C TYR A 53 9.89 3.97 -7.22
N GLN A 54 10.95 4.69 -7.51
CA GLN A 54 11.78 5.36 -6.50
C GLN A 54 11.42 6.84 -6.44
N PRO A 55 10.84 7.32 -5.32
CA PRO A 55 10.51 8.73 -5.16
C PRO A 55 11.76 9.63 -5.29
N GLN A 56 11.62 10.71 -6.05
CA GLN A 56 12.71 11.68 -6.24
C GLN A 56 12.70 12.80 -5.20
N THR A 57 11.60 12.95 -4.48
CA THR A 57 11.40 13.99 -3.45
C THR A 57 10.67 13.43 -2.24
N GLU A 58 10.83 14.05 -1.08
CA GLU A 58 10.11 13.68 0.14
C GLU A 58 8.59 13.74 -0.03
N LYS A 59 8.07 14.67 -0.82
CA LYS A 59 6.62 14.80 -1.09
C LYS A 59 6.03 13.62 -1.87
N GLN A 60 6.87 12.89 -2.61
CA GLN A 60 6.45 11.71 -3.39
C GLN A 60 6.54 10.42 -2.57
N LYS A 61 7.15 10.47 -1.39
CA LYS A 61 7.26 9.30 -0.52
C LYS A 61 5.90 8.95 0.08
N GLY A 62 5.49 7.73 -0.13
CA GLY A 62 4.36 7.13 0.56
C GLY A 62 4.75 6.58 1.94
N ARG A 63 3.78 6.00 2.62
CA ARG A 63 3.91 5.48 3.99
C ARG A 63 5.04 4.47 4.17
N TRP A 64 5.26 3.61 3.20
CA TRP A 64 6.25 2.53 3.26
C TRP A 64 7.50 2.78 2.41
N ASN A 65 7.68 3.97 1.86
CA ASN A 65 8.96 4.35 1.27
C ASN A 65 9.99 4.56 2.38
N GLY A 66 11.25 4.21 2.11
CA GLY A 66 12.32 4.42 3.08
C GLY A 66 12.53 5.90 3.41
N GLN A 67 12.85 6.17 4.67
CA GLN A 67 13.21 7.53 5.11
C GLN A 67 14.61 7.92 4.63
N LYS A 68 15.56 7.00 4.79
CA LYS A 68 17.00 7.20 4.49
C LYS A 68 17.53 6.27 3.42
N THR A 69 16.89 5.14 3.21
CA THR A 69 17.30 4.15 2.22
C THR A 69 16.50 4.33 0.96
N ASP A 70 17.19 4.63 -0.12
CA ASP A 70 16.57 4.80 -1.43
C ASP A 70 16.37 3.43 -2.09
N PHE A 71 15.17 2.91 -1.99
CA PHE A 71 14.74 1.74 -2.73
C PHE A 71 13.43 2.00 -3.46
N ALA A 72 13.33 1.42 -4.64
CA ALA A 72 12.11 1.48 -5.42
C ALA A 72 11.07 0.52 -4.83
N LEU A 73 9.80 0.94 -4.82
CA LEU A 73 8.71 0.06 -4.44
C LEU A 73 7.44 0.35 -5.23
N THR A 74 6.50 -0.57 -5.17
CA THR A 74 5.14 -0.34 -5.66
C THR A 74 4.12 -0.82 -4.64
N TYR A 75 2.96 -0.16 -4.65
CA TYR A 75 1.82 -0.49 -3.82
C TYR A 75 0.84 -1.36 -4.60
N LEU A 76 0.38 -2.43 -3.97
CA LEU A 76 -0.53 -3.42 -4.52
C LEU A 76 -1.62 -3.74 -3.50
N ALA A 77 -2.69 -4.38 -3.94
CA ALA A 77 -3.72 -4.92 -3.07
C ALA A 77 -4.06 -6.37 -3.43
N ASN A 78 -4.60 -7.13 -2.48
CA ASN A 78 -5.07 -8.49 -2.72
C ASN A 78 -6.44 -8.55 -3.43
N SER A 79 -7.08 -7.40 -3.62
CA SER A 79 -8.38 -7.29 -4.25
C SER A 79 -8.55 -5.98 -5.02
N PRO A 80 -9.44 -5.93 -6.04
CA PRO A 80 -9.79 -4.70 -6.72
C PRO A 80 -10.31 -3.61 -5.76
N LYS A 81 -11.14 -3.99 -4.79
CA LYS A 81 -11.66 -3.10 -3.75
C LYS A 81 -10.53 -2.43 -2.97
N GLY A 82 -9.50 -3.20 -2.56
CA GLY A 82 -8.32 -2.66 -1.89
C GLY A 82 -7.53 -1.71 -2.77
N ALA A 83 -7.34 -2.05 -4.05
CA ALA A 83 -6.65 -1.18 -5.00
C ALA A 83 -7.38 0.15 -5.23
N LEU A 84 -8.70 0.12 -5.35
CA LEU A 84 -9.55 1.31 -5.45
C LEU A 84 -9.50 2.15 -4.17
N ALA A 85 -9.61 1.53 -2.99
CA ALA A 85 -9.51 2.21 -1.72
C ALA A 85 -8.19 2.98 -1.57
N GLU A 86 -7.07 2.37 -1.90
CA GLU A 86 -5.75 3.03 -1.85
C GLU A 86 -5.62 4.15 -2.88
N ALA A 87 -6.11 3.95 -4.11
CA ALA A 87 -5.94 4.93 -5.18
C ALA A 87 -6.79 6.19 -4.99
N PHE A 88 -8.03 6.06 -4.49
CA PHE A 88 -8.96 7.18 -4.39
C PHE A 88 -8.98 7.87 -3.03
N SER A 89 -8.39 7.28 -2.01
CA SER A 89 -8.34 7.86 -0.68
C SER A 89 -7.52 9.15 -0.56
N TYR A 90 -6.69 9.44 -1.55
CA TYR A 90 -5.85 10.65 -1.58
C TYR A 90 -6.42 11.80 -2.43
N VAL A 91 -7.52 11.56 -3.14
CA VAL A 91 -7.99 12.48 -4.20
C VAL A 91 -8.80 13.66 -3.65
N THR A 92 -9.22 13.64 -2.38
CA THR A 92 -10.06 14.72 -1.85
C THR A 92 -9.62 15.23 -0.50
N PRO A 93 -9.55 16.58 -0.28
CA PRO A 93 -9.43 17.16 1.07
C PRO A 93 -10.72 16.83 1.86
N LYS A 94 -10.55 16.22 3.00
CA LYS A 94 -11.63 15.72 3.87
C LYS A 94 -12.41 16.84 4.56
N PRO A 95 -13.72 16.97 4.33
CA PRO A 95 -14.62 17.26 5.43
C PRO A 95 -14.77 16.00 6.30
N LYS A 96 -14.88 16.16 7.61
CA LYS A 96 -15.01 15.03 8.55
C LYS A 96 -16.10 14.06 8.11
N GLY A 97 -15.69 12.84 7.73
CA GLY A 97 -16.58 11.69 7.56
C GLY A 97 -17.04 11.37 6.14
N GLU A 98 -16.91 12.25 5.17
CA GLU A 98 -17.33 12.00 3.80
C GLU A 98 -16.11 11.80 2.88
N ARG A 99 -16.21 10.82 2.00
CA ARG A 99 -15.21 10.53 0.98
C ARG A 99 -15.81 10.89 -0.36
N PHE A 100 -15.18 11.80 -1.08
CA PHE A 100 -15.64 12.20 -2.42
C PHE A 100 -14.62 11.75 -3.45
N PHE A 101 -15.08 11.43 -4.63
CA PHE A 101 -14.22 11.32 -5.81
C PHE A 101 -14.88 12.02 -7.00
N ASP A 102 -14.04 12.55 -7.88
CA ASP A 102 -14.47 13.09 -9.16
C ASP A 102 -14.60 11.94 -10.15
N ILE A 103 -15.76 11.78 -10.79
CA ILE A 103 -15.98 10.74 -11.80
C ILE A 103 -14.99 10.86 -12.97
N GLN A 104 -14.58 12.08 -13.30
CA GLN A 104 -13.56 12.31 -14.33
C GLN A 104 -12.17 11.75 -13.95
N ALA A 105 -11.95 11.47 -12.67
CA ALA A 105 -10.72 10.83 -12.22
C ALA A 105 -10.62 9.34 -12.61
N LEU A 106 -11.70 8.71 -13.06
CA LEU A 106 -11.69 7.33 -13.56
C LEU A 106 -11.01 7.24 -14.93
N THR A 107 -11.34 8.15 -15.83
CA THR A 107 -10.95 8.13 -17.26
C THR A 107 -9.45 7.94 -17.52
N PRO A 108 -8.52 8.61 -16.80
CA PRO A 108 -7.10 8.43 -17.06
C PRO A 108 -6.50 7.19 -16.37
N ARG A 109 -7.31 6.34 -15.76
CA ARG A 109 -6.84 5.23 -14.91
C ARG A 109 -7.30 3.87 -15.41
N GLU A 110 -6.52 2.88 -15.02
CA GLU A 110 -6.81 1.47 -15.30
C GLU A 110 -6.58 0.62 -14.06
N MET A 111 -7.30 -0.51 -13.99
CA MET A 111 -7.03 -1.60 -13.07
C MET A 111 -6.02 -2.53 -13.71
N SER A 112 -4.86 -2.68 -13.09
CA SER A 112 -3.90 -3.72 -13.44
C SER A 112 -4.10 -4.93 -12.53
N ARG A 113 -4.37 -6.08 -13.11
CA ARG A 113 -4.34 -7.39 -12.47
C ARG A 113 -3.02 -8.06 -12.83
N VAL A 114 -2.25 -8.45 -11.82
CA VAL A 114 -0.91 -9.00 -11.99
C VAL A 114 -0.83 -10.35 -11.31
N ALA A 115 -0.49 -11.39 -12.09
CA ALA A 115 -0.14 -12.71 -11.59
C ALA A 115 1.37 -12.92 -11.67
N PHE A 116 1.95 -13.55 -10.65
CA PHE A 116 3.39 -13.78 -10.53
C PHE A 116 3.76 -15.22 -10.90
N THR A 117 4.99 -15.44 -11.37
CA THR A 117 5.53 -16.77 -11.72
C THR A 117 5.67 -17.68 -10.51
N SER A 118 5.88 -17.10 -9.33
CA SER A 118 5.77 -17.75 -8.02
C SER A 118 5.18 -16.73 -7.02
N PRO A 119 4.66 -17.17 -5.86
CA PRO A 119 4.02 -16.25 -4.94
C PRO A 119 4.99 -15.19 -4.41
N LEU A 120 4.49 -13.96 -4.25
CA LEU A 120 5.17 -12.94 -3.46
C LEU A 120 5.24 -13.41 -2.01
N LYS A 121 6.43 -13.40 -1.43
CA LYS A 121 6.64 -13.64 0.00
C LYS A 121 6.68 -12.29 0.72
N LEU A 122 5.66 -12.01 1.52
CA LEU A 122 5.44 -10.72 2.16
C LEU A 122 5.47 -10.85 3.69
N ILE A 123 6.23 -10.00 4.36
CA ILE A 123 6.27 -9.94 5.83
C ILE A 123 5.00 -9.25 6.32
N ASP A 124 4.23 -9.90 7.21
CA ASP A 124 3.05 -9.30 7.84
C ASP A 124 3.46 -8.32 8.93
N VAL A 125 3.41 -7.03 8.62
CA VAL A 125 3.77 -5.97 9.58
C VAL A 125 2.87 -5.99 10.81
N ARG A 126 1.58 -6.36 10.66
CA ARG A 126 0.62 -6.42 11.79
C ARG A 126 1.05 -7.44 12.83
N ALA A 127 1.61 -8.56 12.38
CA ALA A 127 2.12 -9.60 13.28
C ALA A 127 3.39 -9.19 14.02
N LEU A 128 4.12 -8.19 13.52
CA LEU A 128 5.34 -7.69 14.15
C LEU A 128 5.08 -6.63 15.23
N LEU A 129 3.90 -6.00 15.23
CA LEU A 129 3.62 -4.86 16.11
C LEU A 129 3.92 -5.14 17.60
N PRO A 130 3.51 -6.27 18.19
CA PRO A 130 3.82 -6.56 19.59
C PRO A 130 5.33 -6.67 19.85
N GLN A 131 6.07 -7.32 18.94
CA GLN A 131 7.53 -7.50 19.07
C GLN A 131 8.27 -6.15 18.93
N LEU A 132 7.75 -5.27 18.07
CA LEU A 132 8.27 -3.93 17.88
C LEU A 132 7.80 -2.93 18.95
N LYS A 133 6.91 -3.35 19.85
CA LYS A 133 6.22 -2.50 20.85
C LYS A 133 5.50 -1.33 20.15
N LEU A 134 4.80 -1.65 19.08
CA LEU A 134 3.94 -0.77 18.31
C LEU A 134 2.48 -1.20 18.46
N SER A 135 1.58 -0.28 18.21
CA SER A 135 0.14 -0.51 18.06
C SER A 135 -0.29 -0.36 16.60
N ALA A 136 -1.50 -0.78 16.26
CA ALA A 136 -2.08 -0.53 14.94
C ALA A 136 -2.15 0.97 14.63
N GLN A 137 -2.48 1.80 15.63
CA GLN A 137 -2.56 3.26 15.47
C GLN A 137 -1.23 3.88 15.02
N ASP A 138 -0.09 3.29 15.40
CA ASP A 138 1.24 3.78 15.04
C ASP A 138 1.57 3.58 13.55
N ILE A 139 0.87 2.66 12.87
CA ILE A 139 1.07 2.39 11.45
C ILE A 139 -0.12 2.75 10.54
N GLU A 140 -1.31 2.94 11.11
CA GLU A 140 -2.56 3.20 10.39
C GLU A 140 -3.11 4.62 10.61
N GLY A 141 -2.61 5.34 11.63
CA GLY A 141 -3.02 6.70 11.98
C GLY A 141 -2.68 7.75 10.89
N ASP A 142 -3.01 9.00 11.18
CA ASP A 142 -2.85 10.09 10.21
C ASP A 142 -1.40 10.53 10.02
N ASP A 143 -0.63 10.64 11.10
CA ASP A 143 0.78 11.07 11.07
C ASP A 143 1.73 9.92 11.41
N VAL A 144 1.76 8.91 10.54
CA VAL A 144 2.52 7.67 10.80
C VAL A 144 3.87 7.62 10.08
N TYR A 145 4.18 8.56 9.21
CA TYR A 145 5.37 8.50 8.36
C TYR A 145 6.66 8.49 9.15
N HIS A 146 6.68 9.16 10.30
CA HIS A 146 7.83 9.17 11.20
C HIS A 146 8.12 7.81 11.85
N ILE A 147 7.17 6.86 11.80
CA ILE A 147 7.33 5.47 12.27
C ILE A 147 7.46 4.52 11.08
N THR A 148 6.55 4.62 10.12
CA THR A 148 6.46 3.63 9.03
C THR A 148 7.64 3.71 8.06
N GLN A 149 8.15 4.89 7.76
CA GLN A 149 9.30 5.03 6.87
C GLN A 149 10.60 4.49 7.48
N PRO A 150 10.99 4.79 8.75
CA PRO A 150 12.11 4.12 9.41
C PRO A 150 11.91 2.60 9.57
N LEU A 151 10.66 2.14 9.77
CA LEU A 151 10.34 0.71 9.82
C LEU A 151 10.56 0.05 8.46
N ALA A 152 10.13 0.69 7.38
CA ALA A 152 10.36 0.22 6.01
C ALA A 152 11.85 0.11 5.67
N ASP A 153 12.66 1.14 6.04
CA ASP A 153 14.13 1.07 5.93
C ASP A 153 14.70 -0.16 6.62
N ALA A 154 14.31 -0.36 7.88
CA ALA A 154 14.84 -1.45 8.68
C ALA A 154 14.43 -2.82 8.13
N LEU A 155 13.19 -2.99 7.70
CA LEU A 155 12.70 -4.23 7.09
C LEU A 155 13.40 -4.51 5.76
N TYR A 156 13.55 -3.50 4.90
CA TYR A 156 14.26 -3.64 3.64
C TYR A 156 15.73 -4.06 3.86
N LEU A 157 16.46 -3.38 4.72
CA LEU A 157 17.87 -3.64 4.98
C LEU A 157 18.12 -5.04 5.54
N ASN A 158 17.22 -5.55 6.39
CA ASN A 158 17.41 -6.84 7.04
C ASN A 158 16.86 -8.02 6.23
N PHE A 159 15.81 -7.81 5.40
CA PHE A 159 15.02 -8.91 4.86
C PHE A 159 14.80 -8.88 3.36
N SER A 160 15.29 -7.87 2.61
CA SER A 160 15.01 -7.75 1.17
C SER A 160 15.62 -8.85 0.30
N LYS A 161 16.55 -9.63 0.82
CA LYS A 161 17.14 -10.78 0.11
C LYS A 161 16.21 -11.99 0.06
N ASP A 162 15.36 -12.16 1.10
CA ASP A 162 14.55 -13.35 1.30
C ASP A 162 13.07 -13.10 1.06
N TYR A 163 12.63 -11.82 1.15
CA TYR A 163 11.23 -11.41 1.02
C TYR A 163 11.07 -10.32 -0.04
N HIS A 164 9.91 -10.31 -0.69
CA HIS A 164 9.63 -9.38 -1.78
C HIS A 164 9.03 -8.05 -1.30
N GLY A 165 8.57 -7.97 -0.06
CA GLY A 165 7.90 -6.80 0.47
C GLY A 165 7.22 -7.06 1.81
N ILE A 166 6.28 -6.19 2.11
CA ILE A 166 5.46 -6.24 3.33
C ILE A 166 3.97 -6.27 2.97
N ILE A 167 3.17 -6.87 3.86
CA ILE A 167 1.71 -6.80 3.81
C ILE A 167 1.19 -6.04 5.03
N TYR A 168 0.18 -5.21 4.83
CA TYR A 168 -0.42 -4.35 5.84
C TYR A 168 -1.92 -4.14 5.54
N SER A 169 -2.68 -3.63 6.50
CA SER A 169 -4.09 -3.26 6.27
C SER A 169 -4.21 -1.88 5.64
N SER A 170 -5.15 -1.74 4.71
CA SER A 170 -5.55 -0.42 4.23
C SER A 170 -6.20 0.38 5.35
N ARG A 171 -5.75 1.61 5.56
CA ARG A 171 -6.34 2.53 6.54
C ARG A 171 -7.63 3.19 6.04
N TRP A 172 -7.98 2.98 4.79
CA TRP A 172 -9.04 3.71 4.11
C TRP A 172 -10.38 2.97 4.06
N SER A 173 -10.41 1.70 4.40
CA SER A 173 -11.66 0.95 4.52
C SER A 173 -11.82 0.45 5.95
N GLY A 174 -13.05 0.43 6.43
CA GLY A 174 -13.40 -0.22 7.70
C GLY A 174 -13.22 -1.75 7.65
N ASP A 175 -13.08 -2.31 6.45
CA ASP A 175 -12.76 -3.71 6.22
C ASP A 175 -11.24 -3.91 6.25
N LEU A 176 -10.80 -5.05 6.74
CA LEU A 176 -9.39 -5.46 6.71
C LEU A 176 -8.99 -5.83 5.28
N LEU A 177 -8.74 -4.81 4.45
CA LEU A 177 -8.22 -5.00 3.11
C LEU A 177 -6.70 -5.11 3.15
N ASP A 178 -6.19 -6.24 2.70
CA ASP A 178 -4.76 -6.48 2.61
C ASP A 178 -4.15 -5.72 1.44
N CYS A 179 -3.19 -4.87 1.76
CA CYS A 179 -2.36 -4.15 0.82
C CYS A 179 -0.91 -4.54 0.99
N ALA A 180 -0.13 -4.43 -0.06
CA ALA A 180 1.29 -4.74 -0.05
C ALA A 180 2.12 -3.57 -0.56
N ALA A 181 3.31 -3.41 0.01
CA ALA A 181 4.37 -2.58 -0.55
C ALA A 181 5.54 -3.50 -0.89
N ILE A 182 5.85 -3.65 -2.19
CA ILE A 182 6.87 -4.58 -2.65
C ILE A 182 8.08 -3.84 -3.20
N TRP A 183 9.27 -4.32 -2.89
CA TRP A 183 10.56 -3.84 -3.40
C TRP A 183 11.20 -4.78 -4.42
N SER A 184 10.63 -5.96 -4.62
CA SER A 184 11.03 -6.91 -5.64
C SER A 184 9.88 -7.86 -5.97
N HIS A 185 10.02 -8.62 -7.06
CA HIS A 185 9.07 -9.67 -7.42
C HIS A 185 9.76 -10.81 -8.19
N PRO A 186 9.20 -12.03 -8.15
CA PRO A 186 9.81 -13.21 -8.75
C PRO A 186 9.68 -13.28 -10.29
N GLY A 187 8.96 -12.35 -10.90
CA GLY A 187 8.63 -12.32 -12.32
C GLY A 187 7.12 -12.31 -12.54
N LEU A 188 6.72 -11.82 -13.72
CA LEU A 188 5.31 -11.72 -14.10
C LEU A 188 4.91 -12.92 -14.94
N ALA A 189 3.84 -13.62 -14.55
CA ALA A 189 3.26 -14.72 -15.32
C ALA A 189 2.17 -14.24 -16.28
N GLN A 190 1.29 -13.37 -15.79
CA GLN A 190 0.20 -12.80 -16.55
C GLN A 190 -0.12 -11.39 -16.06
N THR A 191 -0.48 -10.52 -16.97
CA THR A 191 -0.93 -9.16 -16.66
C THR A 191 -2.14 -8.82 -17.51
N GLU A 192 -3.11 -8.17 -16.89
CA GLU A 192 -4.31 -7.64 -17.52
C GLU A 192 -4.47 -6.18 -17.12
N GLN A 193 -4.80 -5.31 -18.06
CA GLN A 193 -5.03 -3.89 -17.81
C GLN A 193 -6.39 -3.53 -18.40
N THR A 194 -7.29 -3.05 -17.56
CA THR A 194 -8.66 -2.67 -17.94
C THR A 194 -8.92 -1.23 -17.52
N PRO A 195 -9.34 -0.33 -18.43
CA PRO A 195 -9.78 1.01 -18.07
C PRO A 195 -10.79 0.96 -16.94
N LEU A 196 -10.71 1.88 -15.97
CA LEU A 196 -11.63 1.85 -14.82
C LEU A 196 -13.09 2.05 -15.21
N GLU A 197 -13.34 2.72 -16.32
CA GLU A 197 -14.69 2.93 -16.88
C GLU A 197 -15.32 1.63 -17.42
N GLU A 198 -14.48 0.64 -17.78
CA GLU A 198 -14.89 -0.66 -18.32
C GLU A 198 -14.68 -1.81 -17.31
N PHE A 199 -14.11 -1.49 -16.14
CA PHE A 199 -13.75 -2.51 -15.16
C PHE A 199 -14.96 -2.98 -14.37
N GLU A 200 -15.12 -4.30 -14.33
CA GLU A 200 -16.12 -5.00 -13.52
C GLU A 200 -15.47 -6.07 -12.64
N TYR A 201 -15.99 -6.24 -11.45
CA TYR A 201 -15.57 -7.30 -10.53
C TYR A 201 -16.76 -7.91 -9.80
N LYS A 202 -17.02 -9.19 -10.05
CA LYS A 202 -18.14 -9.95 -9.49
C LYS A 202 -19.52 -9.36 -9.80
N GLY A 203 -19.65 -8.68 -10.94
CA GLY A 203 -20.88 -8.05 -11.38
C GLY A 203 -21.05 -6.60 -10.95
N ASP A 204 -20.14 -6.06 -10.13
CA ASP A 204 -20.13 -4.65 -9.75
C ASP A 204 -19.11 -3.89 -10.61
N ASP A 205 -19.50 -2.77 -11.16
CA ASP A 205 -18.61 -1.85 -11.86
C ASP A 205 -17.77 -1.02 -10.87
N THR A 206 -16.81 -0.26 -11.38
CA THR A 206 -15.94 0.59 -10.57
C THR A 206 -16.72 1.58 -9.71
N TYR A 207 -17.80 2.17 -10.26
CA TYR A 207 -18.63 3.12 -9.57
C TYR A 207 -19.39 2.47 -8.40
N GLU A 208 -19.99 1.31 -8.63
CA GLU A 208 -20.70 0.53 -7.60
C GLU A 208 -19.76 0.13 -6.45
N ILE A 209 -18.54 -0.31 -6.78
CA ILE A 209 -17.54 -0.65 -5.76
C ILE A 209 -17.16 0.60 -4.94
N LEU A 210 -16.91 1.74 -5.58
CA LEU A 210 -16.53 2.97 -4.88
C LEU A 210 -17.69 3.49 -4.02
N CYS A 211 -18.90 3.60 -4.56
CA CYS A 211 -20.05 4.19 -3.86
C CYS A 211 -20.64 3.24 -2.82
N HIS A 212 -20.93 2.00 -3.18
CA HIS A 212 -21.68 1.09 -2.32
C HIS A 212 -20.81 0.25 -1.38
N GLN A 213 -19.60 -0.09 -1.79
CA GLN A 213 -18.72 -0.91 -0.95
C GLN A 213 -17.69 -0.10 -0.18
N LEU A 214 -17.28 1.06 -0.68
CA LEU A 214 -16.26 1.91 -0.07
C LEU A 214 -16.81 3.23 0.49
N ASN A 215 -18.12 3.49 0.33
CA ASN A 215 -18.81 4.68 0.81
C ASN A 215 -18.20 6.00 0.30
N PHE A 216 -17.82 6.03 -0.97
CA PHE A 216 -17.46 7.28 -1.62
C PHE A 216 -18.71 7.95 -2.18
N ALA A 217 -18.87 9.25 -1.92
CA ALA A 217 -19.75 10.11 -2.69
C ALA A 217 -18.96 10.66 -3.90
N PHE A 218 -19.62 10.91 -5.00
CA PHE A 218 -18.98 11.52 -6.17
C PHE A 218 -19.47 12.94 -6.38
N THR A 219 -18.60 13.75 -6.96
CA THR A 219 -18.89 15.08 -7.48
C THR A 219 -18.76 15.01 -8.99
N GLY A 220 -19.81 15.37 -9.71
CA GLY A 220 -19.85 15.46 -11.15
C GLY A 220 -20.29 16.83 -11.58
#